data_45d7ee3ec965274221967d6b858f00c6
#
_entry.id   45d7ee3ec965274221967d6b858f00c6
#
_cell.length_a   1.000
_cell.length_b   1.000
_cell.length_c   1.000
_cell.angle_alpha   90.00
_cell.angle_beta   90.00
_cell.angle_gamma   90.00
#
_symmetry.space_group_name_H-M   'P 1'
#
loop_
_entity.id
_entity.type
_entity.pdbx_description
1 polymer ?
#
loop_
_entity_poly.entity_id
_entity_poly.type
_entity_poly.pdbx_seq_one_letter_code
_entity_poly.pdbx_strand_id
1 'polypeptide(L)'
;MRKEIRIILLSLITILLLSVGAYAEDVQIDISASSAVLLVSGSNEVLFEKSAYEKRPMASTTKIMSSIIAIESGRLDEEITVSQEMTAVEGTSMGLLPNDRVSVSELVYGMLLSSGNDAANATAITIAGSTDAFVSMMNDKAKQIGMLSTHFATPSGLDADDHYSTAYDMALLGSYAIENEQFLEICSSSSAVVDYGNPPYKRRLTNHNKLLKIYDGAIGIKTGFTKKSGRCLVSAAERDGVTLICVTLNDADDWNDHKKLLDYGFDIVKRYDNYQRDFLIGIVGGKESSANAQLQRAPKIGTLNGRITQKVYIEHFLYAPVKKNDVVGYSQFYHQNGTLADIVPIIIKSDIGQTEYEKKAKISFIHRILRKIKGEKDG
;
A
#
# COMPACT_ATOMS: atom_id res chain seq x y z
N MET A 1 -54.93 11.22 -33.23
CA MET A 1 -53.52 11.36 -33.69
C MET A 1 -52.79 12.60 -33.17
N ARG A 2 -53.23 13.87 -33.40
CA ARG A 2 -52.51 15.06 -32.91
C ARG A 2 -52.51 15.24 -31.36
N LYS A 3 -53.54 14.82 -30.65
CA LYS A 3 -53.62 14.88 -29.17
C LYS A 3 -52.74 13.81 -28.52
N GLU A 4 -52.69 12.62 -29.04
CA GLU A 4 -51.91 11.52 -28.52
C GLU A 4 -50.39 11.77 -28.68
N ILE A 5 -49.99 12.36 -29.84
CA ILE A 5 -48.60 12.75 -30.08
C ILE A 5 -48.13 13.86 -29.09
N ARG A 6 -49.02 14.79 -28.74
CA ARG A 6 -48.73 15.82 -27.74
C ARG A 6 -48.56 15.25 -26.33
N ILE A 7 -49.37 14.25 -25.96
CA ILE A 7 -49.25 13.59 -24.65
C ILE A 7 -47.95 12.78 -24.56
N ILE A 8 -47.56 12.06 -25.62
CA ILE A 8 -46.31 11.31 -25.70
C ILE A 8 -45.13 12.29 -25.68
N LEU A 9 -45.17 13.42 -26.37
CA LEU A 9 -44.11 14.42 -26.33
C LEU A 9 -43.98 15.07 -24.93
N LEU A 10 -45.09 15.38 -24.26
CA LEU A 10 -45.09 15.91 -22.90
C LEU A 10 -44.55 14.89 -21.91
N SER A 11 -44.88 13.61 -22.01
CA SER A 11 -44.35 12.55 -21.13
C SER A 11 -42.86 12.31 -21.35
N LEU A 12 -42.37 12.38 -22.60
CA LEU A 12 -40.94 12.30 -22.89
C LEU A 12 -40.15 13.51 -22.34
N ILE A 13 -40.70 14.72 -22.42
CA ILE A 13 -40.10 15.92 -21.86
C ILE A 13 -40.10 15.84 -20.33
N THR A 14 -41.13 15.29 -19.68
CA THR A 14 -41.17 15.14 -18.22
C THR A 14 -40.18 14.08 -17.74
N ILE A 15 -39.97 13.01 -18.50
CA ILE A 15 -38.96 11.97 -18.20
C ILE A 15 -37.53 12.53 -18.40
N LEU A 16 -37.32 13.40 -19.43
CA LEU A 16 -36.05 14.08 -19.67
C LEU A 16 -35.73 15.12 -18.58
N LEU A 17 -36.73 15.75 -17.99
CA LEU A 17 -36.56 16.72 -16.88
C LEU A 17 -36.39 16.06 -15.53
N LEU A 18 -36.82 14.78 -15.35
CA LEU A 18 -36.59 14.01 -14.15
C LEU A 18 -35.23 13.30 -14.13
N SER A 19 -34.50 13.31 -15.25
CA SER A 19 -33.10 12.88 -15.35
C SER A 19 -32.10 14.00 -15.02
N VAL A 20 -32.53 15.13 -14.45
CA VAL A 20 -31.63 16.10 -13.81
C VAL A 20 -31.05 15.36 -12.60
N GLY A 21 -29.82 14.93 -12.79
CA GLY A 21 -29.04 14.12 -11.88
C GLY A 21 -29.19 14.61 -10.44
N ALA A 22 -29.24 13.69 -9.53
CA ALA A 22 -28.85 13.94 -8.16
C ALA A 22 -27.42 14.52 -8.24
N TYR A 23 -27.30 15.84 -8.24
CA TYR A 23 -26.05 16.48 -7.89
C TYR A 23 -25.76 15.96 -6.49
N ALA A 24 -24.72 15.15 -6.37
CA ALA A 24 -24.11 14.90 -5.08
C ALA A 24 -23.90 16.32 -4.51
N GLU A 25 -24.46 16.58 -3.35
CA GLU A 25 -24.23 17.81 -2.60
C GLU A 25 -22.71 17.93 -2.49
N ASP A 26 -22.14 18.95 -3.13
CA ASP A 26 -20.70 19.19 -3.14
C ASP A 26 -20.36 19.56 -1.69
N VAL A 27 -19.93 18.56 -0.91
CA VAL A 27 -19.59 18.75 0.51
C VAL A 27 -18.39 19.66 0.53
N GLN A 28 -18.63 20.95 0.71
CA GLN A 28 -17.56 21.96 0.86
C GLN A 28 -16.86 21.72 2.21
N ILE A 29 -15.77 20.96 2.17
CA ILE A 29 -14.87 20.85 3.31
C ILE A 29 -13.97 22.08 3.28
N ASP A 30 -14.17 22.98 4.25
CA ASP A 30 -13.33 24.16 4.39
C ASP A 30 -11.96 23.78 4.98
N ILE A 31 -10.93 23.92 4.14
CA ILE A 31 -9.52 23.65 4.48
C ILE A 31 -8.63 24.82 4.07
N SER A 32 -7.58 25.05 4.87
CA SER A 32 -6.62 26.15 4.66
C SER A 32 -5.58 25.86 3.58
N ALA A 33 -5.41 24.58 3.21
CA ALA A 33 -4.45 24.16 2.18
C ALA A 33 -4.69 24.85 0.83
N SER A 34 -3.62 25.24 0.16
CA SER A 34 -3.67 25.76 -1.21
C SER A 34 -3.94 24.67 -2.23
N SER A 35 -3.38 23.47 -2.01
CA SER A 35 -3.67 22.26 -2.80
C SER A 35 -3.84 21.08 -1.86
N ALA A 36 -4.83 20.24 -2.13
CA ALA A 36 -5.09 19.04 -1.35
C ALA A 36 -5.70 17.93 -2.20
N VAL A 37 -5.48 16.70 -1.77
CA VAL A 37 -6.16 15.51 -2.27
C VAL A 37 -6.36 14.51 -1.15
N LEU A 38 -7.47 13.80 -1.19
CA LEU A 38 -7.73 12.60 -0.42
C LEU A 38 -8.07 11.48 -1.39
N LEU A 39 -7.39 10.35 -1.29
CA LEU A 39 -7.67 9.17 -2.11
C LEU A 39 -7.65 7.87 -1.30
N VAL A 40 -8.27 6.85 -1.87
CA VAL A 40 -8.19 5.48 -1.38
C VAL A 40 -6.89 4.85 -1.88
N SER A 41 -6.05 4.36 -0.97
CA SER A 41 -4.80 3.67 -1.33
C SER A 41 -5.08 2.42 -2.16
N GLY A 42 -4.20 2.12 -3.11
CA GLY A 42 -4.30 0.99 -4.02
C GLY A 42 -5.23 1.23 -5.21
N SER A 43 -6.43 1.79 -5.00
CA SER A 43 -7.33 2.15 -6.11
C SER A 43 -7.01 3.50 -6.75
N ASN A 44 -6.40 4.39 -5.98
CA ASN A 44 -6.21 5.80 -6.31
C ASN A 44 -7.54 6.54 -6.62
N GLU A 45 -8.68 6.01 -6.10
CA GLU A 45 -9.99 6.66 -6.21
C GLU A 45 -9.96 7.96 -5.40
N VAL A 46 -10.17 9.09 -6.08
CA VAL A 46 -10.15 10.41 -5.44
C VAL A 46 -11.48 10.68 -4.74
N LEU A 47 -11.42 10.98 -3.44
CA LEU A 47 -12.56 11.28 -2.58
C LEU A 47 -12.79 12.78 -2.41
N PHE A 48 -11.70 13.54 -2.41
CA PHE A 48 -11.69 14.99 -2.30
C PHE A 48 -10.49 15.54 -3.06
N GLU A 49 -10.70 16.71 -3.71
CA GLU A 49 -9.62 17.45 -4.34
C GLU A 49 -9.81 18.97 -4.23
N LYS A 50 -8.71 19.68 -4.08
CA LYS A 50 -8.63 21.14 -4.14
C LYS A 50 -7.33 21.51 -4.86
N SER A 51 -7.40 22.07 -6.07
CA SER A 51 -6.21 22.36 -6.88
C SER A 51 -5.18 21.22 -6.89
N ALA A 52 -5.66 19.96 -6.93
CA ALA A 52 -4.86 18.76 -6.67
C ALA A 52 -3.75 18.54 -7.71
N TYR A 53 -3.89 19.09 -8.91
CA TYR A 53 -2.96 18.95 -10.04
C TYR A 53 -2.09 20.18 -10.26
N GLU A 54 -2.19 21.21 -9.40
CA GLU A 54 -1.35 22.40 -9.46
C GLU A 54 0.06 22.08 -8.97
N LYS A 55 1.07 22.45 -9.77
CA LYS A 55 2.48 22.28 -9.42
C LYS A 55 2.89 23.19 -8.27
N ARG A 56 3.42 22.60 -7.20
CA ARG A 56 3.86 23.31 -5.99
C ARG A 56 5.17 22.73 -5.45
N PRO A 57 5.97 23.52 -4.77
CA PRO A 57 7.09 22.99 -3.97
C PRO A 57 6.53 22.07 -2.87
N MET A 58 7.20 20.94 -2.62
CA MET A 58 6.75 19.91 -1.69
C MET A 58 7.67 19.73 -0.47
N ALA A 59 8.75 20.53 -0.38
CA ALA A 59 9.70 20.46 0.73
C ALA A 59 10.15 19.02 1.05
N SER A 60 10.38 18.72 2.32
CA SER A 60 10.87 17.41 2.80
C SER A 60 9.90 16.23 2.61
N THR A 61 8.70 16.43 2.06
CA THR A 61 7.87 15.28 1.62
C THR A 61 8.55 14.54 0.45
N THR A 62 9.49 15.19 -0.26
CA THR A 62 10.44 14.59 -1.21
C THR A 62 11.15 13.36 -0.67
N LYS A 63 11.47 13.33 0.64
CA LYS A 63 12.18 12.21 1.26
C LYS A 63 11.40 10.89 1.28
N ILE A 64 10.09 10.90 0.96
CA ILE A 64 9.35 9.68 0.68
C ILE A 64 9.98 8.96 -0.51
N MET A 65 10.24 9.69 -1.61
CA MET A 65 10.89 9.14 -2.81
C MET A 65 12.32 8.66 -2.50
N SER A 66 13.11 9.47 -1.81
CA SER A 66 14.49 9.10 -1.48
C SER A 66 14.56 7.87 -0.58
N SER A 67 13.62 7.74 0.37
CA SER A 67 13.55 6.58 1.27
C SER A 67 13.12 5.31 0.55
N ILE A 68 12.10 5.37 -0.31
CA ILE A 68 11.65 4.17 -1.01
C ILE A 68 12.70 3.66 -2.00
N ILE A 69 13.43 4.54 -2.70
CA ILE A 69 14.55 4.14 -3.56
C ILE A 69 15.66 3.47 -2.75
N ALA A 70 16.00 4.01 -1.57
CA ALA A 70 16.99 3.41 -0.67
C ALA A 70 16.58 2.00 -0.23
N ILE A 71 15.31 1.81 0.15
CA ILE A 71 14.78 0.51 0.57
C ILE A 71 14.79 -0.49 -0.60
N GLU A 72 14.31 -0.08 -1.77
CA GLU A 72 14.25 -0.92 -2.97
C GLU A 72 15.63 -1.26 -3.55
N SER A 73 16.67 -0.52 -3.18
CA SER A 73 18.04 -0.84 -3.61
C SER A 73 18.56 -2.18 -3.08
N GLY A 74 17.92 -2.73 -2.03
CA GLY A 74 18.36 -3.94 -1.35
C GLY A 74 19.65 -3.77 -0.54
N ARG A 75 20.10 -2.52 -0.30
CA ARG A 75 21.38 -2.19 0.36
C ARG A 75 21.23 -1.64 1.78
N LEU A 76 20.10 -1.94 2.46
CA LEU A 76 19.81 -1.37 3.79
C LEU A 76 20.86 -1.69 4.85
N ASP A 77 21.45 -2.89 4.79
CA ASP A 77 22.48 -3.33 5.75
C ASP A 77 23.89 -2.83 5.42
N GLU A 78 24.05 -2.10 4.30
CA GLU A 78 25.34 -1.56 3.92
C GLU A 78 25.76 -0.44 4.87
N GLU A 79 26.91 -0.63 5.51
CA GLU A 79 27.54 0.37 6.38
C GLU A 79 28.51 1.23 5.56
N ILE A 80 28.40 2.54 5.71
CA ILE A 80 29.22 3.52 5.03
C ILE A 80 30.00 4.39 6.03
N THR A 81 31.09 4.98 5.57
CA THR A 81 31.76 6.06 6.27
C THR A 81 31.31 7.39 5.67
N VAL A 82 30.77 8.26 6.50
CA VAL A 82 30.24 9.57 6.09
C VAL A 82 31.37 10.47 5.61
N SER A 83 31.27 10.99 4.39
CA SER A 83 32.22 11.98 3.84
C SER A 83 31.81 13.41 4.20
N GLN A 84 32.75 14.35 4.03
CA GLN A 84 32.48 15.81 4.18
C GLN A 84 31.34 16.25 3.21
N GLU A 85 31.33 15.72 1.99
CA GLU A 85 30.36 16.06 0.96
C GLU A 85 28.91 15.65 1.38
N MET A 86 28.77 14.49 2.01
CA MET A 86 27.47 13.97 2.47
C MET A 86 26.80 14.91 3.49
N THR A 87 27.62 15.60 4.30
CA THR A 87 27.13 16.52 5.35
C THR A 87 27.05 17.98 4.90
N ALA A 88 27.55 18.31 3.70
CA ALA A 88 27.59 19.68 3.17
C ALA A 88 26.18 20.09 2.64
N VAL A 89 25.18 20.14 3.52
CA VAL A 89 23.81 20.51 3.20
C VAL A 89 23.20 21.32 4.35
N GLU A 90 22.39 22.29 4.01
CA GLU A 90 21.67 23.11 4.99
C GLU A 90 20.36 22.49 5.47
N GLY A 91 19.78 23.08 6.51
CA GLY A 91 18.46 22.76 7.01
C GLY A 91 18.44 21.67 8.07
N THR A 92 17.37 20.85 8.09
CA THR A 92 17.19 19.81 9.10
C THR A 92 18.22 18.69 8.92
N SER A 93 18.80 18.21 10.02
CA SER A 93 19.84 17.18 10.02
C SER A 93 19.53 16.09 11.03
N MET A 94 19.94 14.84 10.75
CA MET A 94 20.01 13.79 11.77
C MET A 94 21.29 13.87 12.60
N GLY A 95 22.20 14.78 12.23
CA GLY A 95 23.45 15.08 12.95
C GLY A 95 24.60 14.17 12.55
N LEU A 96 24.73 13.84 11.26
CA LEU A 96 25.91 13.15 10.73
C LEU A 96 27.13 14.06 10.76
N LEU A 97 28.25 13.46 11.12
CA LEU A 97 29.58 14.11 11.07
C LEU A 97 30.51 13.35 10.11
N PRO A 98 31.47 14.04 9.47
CA PRO A 98 32.48 13.34 8.68
C PRO A 98 33.20 12.27 9.50
N ASN A 99 33.44 11.10 8.90
CA ASN A 99 33.96 9.86 9.48
C ASN A 99 33.02 9.10 10.41
N ASP A 100 31.76 9.52 10.60
CA ASP A 100 30.74 8.64 11.24
C ASP A 100 30.57 7.38 10.40
N ARG A 101 30.27 6.27 11.08
CA ARG A 101 29.81 5.03 10.48
C ARG A 101 28.30 4.96 10.64
N VAL A 102 27.58 4.67 9.56
CA VAL A 102 26.12 4.64 9.52
C VAL A 102 25.66 3.66 8.45
N SER A 103 24.62 2.90 8.71
CA SER A 103 23.99 2.05 7.70
C SER A 103 22.97 2.81 6.84
N VAL A 104 22.71 2.29 5.63
CA VAL A 104 21.65 2.86 4.77
C VAL A 104 20.28 2.81 5.47
N SER A 105 20.01 1.76 6.25
CA SER A 105 18.79 1.66 7.08
C SER A 105 18.68 2.85 8.05
N GLU A 106 19.75 3.18 8.76
CA GLU A 106 19.77 4.31 9.70
C GLU A 106 19.59 5.66 8.99
N LEU A 107 20.10 5.79 7.75
CA LEU A 107 19.82 6.96 6.90
C LEU A 107 18.33 7.06 6.55
N VAL A 108 17.65 5.95 6.26
CA VAL A 108 16.20 5.93 6.02
C VAL A 108 15.44 6.38 7.26
N TYR A 109 15.79 5.87 8.45
CA TYR A 109 15.25 6.36 9.72
C TYR A 109 15.49 7.88 9.89
N GLY A 110 16.68 8.36 9.57
CA GLY A 110 17.06 9.78 9.61
C GLY A 110 16.20 10.64 8.68
N MET A 111 15.94 10.17 7.46
CA MET A 111 15.08 10.86 6.48
C MET A 111 13.61 10.92 6.93
N LEU A 112 13.04 9.80 7.34
CA LEU A 112 11.60 9.68 7.62
C LEU A 112 11.22 10.30 8.98
N LEU A 113 12.00 10.07 10.04
CA LEU A 113 11.66 10.53 11.38
C LEU A 113 12.17 11.96 11.64
N SER A 114 13.47 12.18 11.47
CA SER A 114 14.11 13.47 11.78
C SER A 114 14.18 14.42 10.59
N SER A 115 13.72 13.99 9.41
CA SER A 115 13.76 14.80 8.19
C SER A 115 15.17 15.26 7.78
N GLY A 116 16.22 14.46 8.09
CA GLY A 116 17.63 14.81 7.85
C GLY A 116 17.94 15.03 6.37
N ASN A 117 18.44 16.23 6.03
CA ASN A 117 18.95 16.54 4.69
C ASN A 117 20.31 15.88 4.45
N ASP A 118 21.13 15.80 5.50
CA ASP A 118 22.37 15.05 5.53
C ASP A 118 22.15 13.55 5.26
N ALA A 119 21.13 12.96 5.86
CA ALA A 119 20.73 11.58 5.57
C ALA A 119 20.33 11.39 4.11
N ALA A 120 19.59 12.33 3.53
CA ALA A 120 19.16 12.24 2.13
C ALA A 120 20.36 12.37 1.17
N ASN A 121 21.30 13.29 1.44
CA ASN A 121 22.53 13.42 0.64
C ASN A 121 23.42 12.18 0.77
N ALA A 122 23.64 11.70 1.99
CA ALA A 122 24.42 10.49 2.23
C ALA A 122 23.81 9.28 1.50
N THR A 123 22.49 9.12 1.56
CA THR A 123 21.75 8.10 0.81
C THR A 123 21.99 8.25 -0.70
N ALA A 124 21.85 9.45 -1.24
CA ALA A 124 21.99 9.70 -2.67
C ALA A 124 23.39 9.35 -3.18
N ILE A 125 24.42 9.82 -2.48
CA ILE A 125 25.83 9.54 -2.84
C ILE A 125 26.13 8.05 -2.70
N THR A 126 25.62 7.39 -1.66
CA THR A 126 25.83 5.95 -1.43
C THR A 126 25.18 5.09 -2.51
N ILE A 127 23.93 5.36 -2.84
CA ILE A 127 23.15 4.51 -3.75
C ILE A 127 23.53 4.75 -5.22
N ALA A 128 23.76 6.01 -5.62
CA ALA A 128 23.95 6.41 -7.01
C ALA A 128 25.32 6.98 -7.33
N GLY A 129 26.21 7.17 -6.34
CA GLY A 129 27.52 7.76 -6.52
C GLY A 129 27.55 9.30 -6.54
N SER A 130 26.40 9.95 -6.76
CA SER A 130 26.24 11.41 -6.69
C SER A 130 24.77 11.79 -6.47
N THR A 131 24.55 13.03 -6.01
CA THR A 131 23.20 13.59 -5.88
C THR A 131 22.48 13.69 -7.22
N ASP A 132 23.17 14.08 -8.28
CA ASP A 132 22.58 14.23 -9.63
C ASP A 132 22.14 12.88 -10.22
N ALA A 133 22.96 11.84 -10.07
CA ALA A 133 22.60 10.49 -10.49
C ALA A 133 21.38 9.96 -9.70
N PHE A 134 21.32 10.25 -8.39
CA PHE A 134 20.18 9.86 -7.57
C PHE A 134 18.90 10.61 -7.95
N VAL A 135 19.00 11.91 -8.24
CA VAL A 135 17.87 12.72 -8.74
C VAL A 135 17.34 12.17 -10.06
N SER A 136 18.21 11.69 -10.96
CA SER A 136 17.78 10.97 -12.16
C SER A 136 16.97 9.71 -11.82
N MET A 137 17.41 8.91 -10.85
CA MET A 137 16.66 7.74 -10.36
C MET A 137 15.31 8.14 -9.76
N MET A 138 15.24 9.26 -9.01
CA MET A 138 13.99 9.77 -8.46
C MET A 138 12.99 10.14 -9.55
N ASN A 139 13.44 10.82 -10.60
CA ASN A 139 12.58 11.20 -11.72
C ASN A 139 12.15 10.01 -12.58
N ASP A 140 12.99 9.00 -12.73
CA ASP A 140 12.60 7.75 -13.43
C ASP A 140 11.61 6.93 -12.60
N LYS A 141 11.80 6.85 -11.29
CA LYS A 141 10.83 6.23 -10.36
C LYS A 141 9.49 6.98 -10.38
N ALA A 142 9.50 8.32 -10.41
CA ALA A 142 8.30 9.13 -10.51
C ALA A 142 7.47 8.76 -11.76
N LYS A 143 8.11 8.64 -12.94
CA LYS A 143 7.44 8.18 -14.16
C LYS A 143 6.87 6.77 -14.02
N GLN A 144 7.60 5.84 -13.39
CA GLN A 144 7.13 4.47 -13.15
C GLN A 144 5.89 4.40 -12.27
N ILE A 145 5.81 5.26 -11.25
CA ILE A 145 4.65 5.36 -10.34
C ILE A 145 3.47 6.09 -10.99
N GLY A 146 3.70 6.86 -12.07
CA GLY A 146 2.68 7.66 -12.75
C GLY A 146 2.59 9.11 -12.27
N MET A 147 3.62 9.63 -11.61
CA MET A 147 3.74 11.04 -11.15
C MET A 147 4.14 11.93 -12.33
N LEU A 148 3.21 12.18 -13.24
CA LEU A 148 3.50 12.82 -14.54
C LEU A 148 3.68 14.35 -14.46
N SER A 149 3.32 14.97 -13.34
CA SER A 149 3.45 16.40 -13.09
C SER A 149 4.48 16.73 -12.01
N THR A 150 5.46 15.83 -11.82
CA THR A 150 6.50 15.95 -10.79
C THR A 150 7.89 16.04 -11.41
N HIS A 151 8.75 16.86 -10.81
CA HIS A 151 10.16 16.92 -11.10
C HIS A 151 10.95 17.08 -9.79
N PHE A 152 11.84 16.15 -9.53
CA PHE A 152 12.79 16.20 -8.42
C PHE A 152 14.09 16.84 -8.89
N ALA A 153 14.62 17.80 -8.13
CA ALA A 153 15.92 18.44 -8.37
C ALA A 153 16.89 18.22 -7.20
N THR A 154 16.40 17.81 -6.03
CA THR A 154 17.21 17.49 -4.86
C THR A 154 16.74 16.25 -4.15
N PRO A 155 17.61 15.45 -3.50
CA PRO A 155 17.19 14.27 -2.75
C PRO A 155 16.50 14.62 -1.43
N SER A 156 16.64 15.82 -0.91
CA SER A 156 16.18 16.26 0.40
C SER A 156 14.89 17.07 0.37
N GLY A 157 14.55 17.69 -0.78
CA GLY A 157 13.42 18.60 -0.91
C GLY A 157 13.75 20.05 -0.54
N LEU A 158 15.02 20.43 -0.57
CA LEU A 158 15.42 21.82 -0.56
C LEU A 158 14.92 22.52 -1.82
N ASP A 159 14.60 23.80 -1.67
CA ASP A 159 14.02 24.59 -2.74
C ASP A 159 14.97 24.71 -3.95
N ALA A 160 14.45 24.40 -5.13
CA ALA A 160 15.02 24.69 -6.42
C ALA A 160 13.91 25.13 -7.38
N ASP A 161 14.24 25.83 -8.46
CA ASP A 161 13.21 26.39 -9.36
C ASP A 161 12.42 25.33 -10.09
N ASP A 162 13.05 24.21 -10.37
CA ASP A 162 12.48 23.05 -11.06
C ASP A 162 12.10 21.88 -10.10
N HIS A 163 12.09 22.12 -8.76
CA HIS A 163 11.70 21.14 -7.75
C HIS A 163 10.22 21.31 -7.39
N TYR A 164 9.35 20.51 -8.01
CA TYR A 164 7.90 20.61 -7.82
C TYR A 164 7.21 19.24 -7.92
N SER A 165 6.01 19.19 -7.35
CA SER A 165 5.05 18.10 -7.52
C SER A 165 3.62 18.66 -7.48
N THR A 166 2.64 17.77 -7.49
CA THR A 166 1.22 18.07 -7.26
C THR A 166 0.74 17.31 -6.03
N ALA A 167 -0.37 17.74 -5.42
CA ALA A 167 -0.95 16.99 -4.32
C ALA A 167 -1.33 15.56 -4.75
N TYR A 168 -1.86 15.43 -5.97
CA TYR A 168 -2.21 14.13 -6.55
C TYR A 168 -0.99 13.21 -6.74
N ASP A 169 0.08 13.71 -7.37
CA ASP A 169 1.29 12.91 -7.58
C ASP A 169 1.94 12.49 -6.24
N MET A 170 1.93 13.38 -5.25
CA MET A 170 2.44 13.05 -3.90
C MET A 170 1.56 12.01 -3.19
N ALA A 171 0.26 11.97 -3.49
CA ALA A 171 -0.63 10.93 -2.97
C ALA A 171 -0.38 9.57 -3.65
N LEU A 172 -0.09 9.55 -4.95
CA LEU A 172 0.37 8.33 -5.66
C LEU A 172 1.66 7.80 -5.04
N LEU A 173 2.61 8.69 -4.77
CA LEU A 173 3.86 8.32 -4.10
C LEU A 173 3.62 7.77 -2.69
N GLY A 174 2.75 8.40 -1.92
CA GLY A 174 2.37 7.94 -0.59
C GLY A 174 1.71 6.56 -0.62
N SER A 175 0.76 6.35 -1.54
CA SER A 175 0.09 5.06 -1.75
C SER A 175 1.08 3.95 -2.12
N TYR A 176 2.00 4.24 -3.06
CA TYR A 176 3.05 3.30 -3.47
C TYR A 176 3.99 2.94 -2.31
N ALA A 177 4.46 3.95 -1.58
CA ALA A 177 5.49 3.76 -0.56
C ALA A 177 5.00 2.91 0.63
N ILE A 178 3.74 3.08 1.07
CA ILE A 178 3.19 2.31 2.19
C ILE A 178 2.89 0.84 1.86
N GLU A 179 2.90 0.44 0.59
CA GLU A 179 2.82 -0.97 0.19
C GLU A 179 4.10 -1.74 0.56
N ASN A 180 5.21 -1.03 0.74
CA ASN A 180 6.45 -1.61 1.22
C ASN A 180 6.45 -1.70 2.75
N GLU A 181 6.51 -2.93 3.29
CA GLU A 181 6.42 -3.20 4.72
C GLU A 181 7.52 -2.49 5.54
N GLN A 182 8.76 -2.43 5.03
CA GLN A 182 9.88 -1.76 5.72
C GLN A 182 9.68 -0.24 5.75
N PHE A 183 9.19 0.35 4.65
CA PHE A 183 8.85 1.77 4.63
C PHE A 183 7.74 2.09 5.62
N LEU A 184 6.67 1.28 5.62
CA LEU A 184 5.52 1.46 6.51
C LEU A 184 5.93 1.32 7.98
N GLU A 185 6.73 0.32 8.34
CA GLU A 185 7.25 0.14 9.69
C GLU A 185 7.99 1.39 10.18
N ILE A 186 8.88 1.96 9.35
CA ILE A 186 9.68 3.12 9.74
C ILE A 186 8.80 4.38 9.83
N CYS A 187 7.99 4.68 8.82
CA CYS A 187 7.21 5.92 8.79
C CYS A 187 6.07 5.95 9.83
N SER A 188 5.57 4.79 10.27
CA SER A 188 4.55 4.67 11.32
C SER A 188 5.13 4.74 12.74
N SER A 189 6.45 4.60 12.88
CA SER A 189 7.12 4.68 14.18
C SER A 189 7.11 6.11 14.72
N SER A 190 6.67 6.31 15.96
CA SER A 190 6.70 7.63 16.62
C SER A 190 8.13 8.06 17.02
N SER A 191 9.02 7.10 17.25
CA SER A 191 10.47 7.31 17.46
C SER A 191 11.21 5.98 17.29
N ALA A 192 12.49 6.06 16.96
CA ALA A 192 13.39 4.91 16.91
C ALA A 192 14.72 5.23 17.62
N VAL A 193 15.39 4.18 18.08
CA VAL A 193 16.79 4.29 18.56
C VAL A 193 17.68 3.63 17.52
N VAL A 194 18.58 4.38 16.96
CA VAL A 194 19.56 3.98 15.95
C VAL A 194 20.98 4.14 16.49
N ASP A 195 21.94 3.43 15.92
CA ASP A 195 23.29 3.35 16.46
C ASP A 195 24.32 3.72 15.40
N TYR A 196 24.71 4.99 15.34
CA TYR A 196 25.69 5.51 14.37
C TYR A 196 26.62 6.54 15.00
N GLY A 197 27.76 6.82 14.34
CA GLY A 197 28.79 7.76 14.81
C GLY A 197 30.18 7.16 14.71
N ASN A 198 31.17 7.87 15.28
CA ASN A 198 32.53 7.37 15.39
C ASN A 198 33.20 7.77 16.74
N PRO A 199 33.21 6.85 17.75
CA PRO A 199 32.58 5.51 17.72
C PRO A 199 31.05 5.58 17.65
N PRO A 200 30.36 4.52 17.17
CA PRO A 200 28.91 4.47 17.16
C PRO A 200 28.31 4.56 18.56
N TYR A 201 27.19 5.29 18.68
CA TYR A 201 26.43 5.38 19.92
C TYR A 201 24.92 5.56 19.64
N LYS A 202 24.11 5.16 20.62
CA LYS A 202 22.64 5.17 20.49
C LYS A 202 22.09 6.59 20.44
N ARG A 203 21.35 6.88 19.38
CA ARG A 203 20.65 8.15 19.17
C ARG A 203 19.16 7.90 19.01
N ARG A 204 18.33 8.72 19.68
CA ARG A 204 16.88 8.66 19.51
C ARG A 204 16.47 9.66 18.42
N LEU A 205 15.83 9.13 17.38
CA LEU A 205 15.16 9.91 16.35
C LEU A 205 13.67 9.98 16.66
N THR A 206 13.06 11.15 16.53
CA THR A 206 11.63 11.37 16.81
C THR A 206 10.92 11.77 15.54
N ASN A 207 9.78 11.11 15.27
CA ASN A 207 8.97 11.42 14.10
C ASN A 207 8.26 12.77 14.28
N HIS A 208 8.39 13.63 13.27
CA HIS A 208 7.76 14.94 13.26
C HIS A 208 6.26 14.89 12.94
N ASN A 209 5.74 13.73 12.47
CA ASN A 209 4.33 13.56 12.16
C ASN A 209 3.49 13.43 13.44
N LYS A 210 2.83 14.52 13.83
CA LYS A 210 1.97 14.54 15.03
C LYS A 210 0.73 13.68 14.88
N LEU A 211 0.23 13.42 13.66
CA LEU A 211 -0.98 12.61 13.44
C LEU A 211 -0.84 11.21 14.05
N LEU A 212 0.37 10.63 14.07
CA LEU A 212 0.64 9.34 14.71
C LEU A 212 0.23 9.28 16.21
N LYS A 213 0.04 10.44 16.84
CA LYS A 213 -0.35 10.54 18.28
C LYS A 213 -1.75 11.09 18.49
N ILE A 214 -2.27 11.85 17.52
CA ILE A 214 -3.51 12.64 17.70
C ILE A 214 -4.66 12.21 16.79
N TYR A 215 -4.42 11.23 15.87
CA TYR A 215 -5.43 10.72 14.95
C TYR A 215 -5.46 9.20 14.99
N ASP A 216 -6.61 8.64 15.34
CA ASP A 216 -6.80 7.19 15.41
C ASP A 216 -6.72 6.56 14.01
N GLY A 217 -5.92 5.49 13.91
CA GLY A 217 -5.65 4.83 12.65
C GLY A 217 -4.53 5.46 11.81
N ALA A 218 -3.87 6.56 12.24
CA ALA A 218 -2.74 7.15 11.50
C ALA A 218 -1.55 6.17 11.44
N ILE A 219 -1.04 5.94 10.21
CA ILE A 219 0.07 5.01 9.94
C ILE A 219 1.27 5.69 9.24
N GLY A 220 1.28 6.99 9.07
CA GLY A 220 2.39 7.74 8.44
C GLY A 220 1.92 9.06 7.86
N ILE A 221 2.65 9.75 6.98
CA ILE A 221 3.90 9.36 6.30
C ILE A 221 4.99 10.40 6.57
N LYS A 222 4.85 11.65 6.01
CA LYS A 222 5.96 12.63 6.06
C LYS A 222 5.48 14.08 6.07
N THR A 223 6.12 14.88 6.91
CA THR A 223 5.97 16.34 6.97
C THR A 223 7.01 17.04 6.11
N GLY A 224 6.70 18.26 5.64
CA GLY A 224 7.64 19.13 4.94
C GLY A 224 7.38 20.60 5.26
N PHE A 225 8.43 21.40 5.24
CA PHE A 225 8.35 22.86 5.37
C PHE A 225 9.59 23.53 4.80
N THR A 226 9.37 24.53 3.95
CA THR A 226 10.32 25.58 3.63
C THR A 226 9.59 26.92 3.64
N LYS A 227 10.32 28.04 3.60
CA LYS A 227 9.67 29.36 3.48
C LYS A 227 8.91 29.51 2.16
N LYS A 228 9.37 28.86 1.07
CA LYS A 228 8.76 28.90 -0.26
C LYS A 228 7.52 27.99 -0.34
N SER A 229 7.62 26.78 0.20
CA SER A 229 6.53 25.77 0.11
C SER A 229 5.41 26.01 1.11
N GLY A 230 5.65 26.68 2.23
CA GLY A 230 4.77 26.58 3.39
C GLY A 230 4.81 25.16 4.00
N ARG A 231 3.84 24.84 4.84
CA ARG A 231 3.72 23.49 5.43
C ARG A 231 3.14 22.54 4.38
N CYS A 232 3.74 21.36 4.29
CA CYS A 232 3.33 20.26 3.42
C CYS A 232 3.22 18.99 4.25
N LEU A 233 2.18 18.21 4.01
CA LEU A 233 1.97 16.96 4.72
C LEU A 233 1.45 15.89 3.77
N VAL A 234 2.07 14.72 3.82
CA VAL A 234 1.55 13.49 3.26
C VAL A 234 1.23 12.58 4.43
N SER A 235 -0.01 12.17 4.60
CA SER A 235 -0.42 11.25 5.65
C SER A 235 -1.18 10.05 5.12
N ALA A 236 -1.14 8.98 5.88
CA ALA A 236 -1.94 7.78 5.67
C ALA A 236 -2.64 7.39 6.97
N ALA A 237 -3.85 6.90 6.83
CA ALA A 237 -4.59 6.31 7.95
C ALA A 237 -5.34 5.05 7.48
N GLU A 238 -5.42 4.05 8.36
CA GLU A 238 -6.14 2.80 8.10
C GLU A 238 -7.21 2.56 9.17
N ARG A 239 -8.46 2.30 8.74
CA ARG A 239 -9.57 1.85 9.59
C ARG A 239 -10.32 0.72 8.88
N ASP A 240 -10.61 -0.35 9.58
CA ASP A 240 -11.39 -1.50 9.07
C ASP A 240 -10.87 -2.08 7.74
N GLY A 241 -9.54 -1.99 7.51
CA GLY A 241 -8.90 -2.47 6.29
C GLY A 241 -9.06 -1.55 5.08
N VAL A 242 -9.53 -0.32 5.28
CA VAL A 242 -9.50 0.77 4.30
C VAL A 242 -8.35 1.69 4.64
N THR A 243 -7.47 1.93 3.69
CA THR A 243 -6.36 2.88 3.84
C THR A 243 -6.60 4.11 2.97
N LEU A 244 -6.53 5.28 3.59
CA LEU A 244 -6.67 6.58 2.93
C LEU A 244 -5.33 7.30 2.91
N ILE A 245 -5.04 7.98 1.80
CA ILE A 245 -3.89 8.88 1.65
C ILE A 245 -4.43 10.31 1.55
N CYS A 246 -3.94 11.17 2.42
CA CYS A 246 -4.24 12.60 2.41
C CYS A 246 -2.97 13.40 2.16
N VAL A 247 -3.03 14.36 1.26
CA VAL A 247 -1.93 15.28 0.97
C VAL A 247 -2.43 16.72 1.00
N THR A 248 -1.70 17.58 1.69
CA THR A 248 -1.85 19.03 1.62
C THR A 248 -0.52 19.70 1.30
N LEU A 249 -0.57 20.70 0.42
CA LEU A 249 0.58 21.53 0.05
C LEU A 249 0.26 23.01 0.32
N ASN A 250 1.19 23.71 0.96
CA ASN A 250 1.05 25.08 1.42
C ASN A 250 -0.21 25.24 2.29
N ASP A 251 -0.19 24.62 3.45
CA ASP A 251 -1.31 24.49 4.37
C ASP A 251 -0.97 25.12 5.72
N ALA A 252 -1.75 26.08 6.16
CA ALA A 252 -1.51 26.79 7.43
C ALA A 252 -1.93 25.96 8.65
N ASP A 253 -2.90 25.03 8.50
CA ASP A 253 -3.49 24.22 9.58
C ASP A 253 -3.51 22.71 9.23
N ASP A 254 -2.39 22.20 8.70
CA ASP A 254 -2.24 20.87 8.14
C ASP A 254 -2.78 19.73 9.03
N TRP A 255 -2.60 19.81 10.36
CA TRP A 255 -3.08 18.77 11.27
C TRP A 255 -4.60 18.70 11.34
N ASN A 256 -5.29 19.82 11.39
CA ASN A 256 -6.74 19.86 11.44
C ASN A 256 -7.36 19.57 10.08
N ASP A 257 -6.78 20.08 9.00
CA ASP A 257 -7.26 19.84 7.65
C ASP A 257 -7.14 18.35 7.27
N HIS A 258 -6.02 17.70 7.64
CA HIS A 258 -5.90 16.24 7.46
C HIS A 258 -6.92 15.46 8.28
N LYS A 259 -7.19 15.84 9.54
CA LYS A 259 -8.24 15.17 10.34
C LYS A 259 -9.60 15.29 9.70
N LYS A 260 -10.01 16.49 9.26
CA LYS A 260 -11.29 16.73 8.57
C LYS A 260 -11.42 15.88 7.30
N LEU A 261 -10.36 15.87 6.47
CA LEU A 261 -10.36 15.11 5.22
C LEU A 261 -10.40 13.60 5.46
N LEU A 262 -9.61 13.08 6.39
CA LEU A 262 -9.61 11.66 6.72
C LEU A 262 -10.94 11.21 7.32
N ASP A 263 -11.52 11.99 8.24
CA ASP A 263 -12.84 11.69 8.81
C ASP A 263 -13.91 11.67 7.72
N TYR A 264 -13.95 12.68 6.83
CA TYR A 264 -14.82 12.67 5.67
C TYR A 264 -14.64 11.42 4.80
N GLY A 265 -13.39 11.05 4.49
CA GLY A 265 -13.12 9.88 3.67
C GLY A 265 -13.61 8.58 4.31
N PHE A 266 -13.38 8.37 5.61
CA PHE A 266 -13.87 7.19 6.31
C PHE A 266 -15.39 7.17 6.46
N ASP A 267 -16.06 8.33 6.49
CA ASP A 267 -17.53 8.39 6.53
C ASP A 267 -18.17 7.94 5.21
N ILE A 268 -17.54 8.26 4.07
CA ILE A 268 -18.12 7.98 2.74
C ILE A 268 -17.64 6.66 2.12
N VAL A 269 -16.41 6.21 2.43
CA VAL A 269 -15.83 4.97 1.88
C VAL A 269 -16.31 3.78 2.68
N LYS A 270 -16.83 2.78 1.97
CA LYS A 270 -17.25 1.52 2.57
C LYS A 270 -16.26 0.42 2.24
N ARG A 271 -16.02 -0.45 3.21
CA ARG A 271 -15.29 -1.68 2.98
C ARG A 271 -16.08 -2.58 2.03
N TYR A 272 -15.37 -3.17 1.07
CA TYR A 272 -15.98 -4.15 0.18
C TYR A 272 -16.19 -5.48 0.92
N ASP A 273 -17.44 -5.96 0.99
CA ASP A 273 -17.86 -7.17 1.70
C ASP A 273 -18.61 -8.17 0.82
N ASN A 274 -18.90 -7.81 -0.44
CA ASN A 274 -19.65 -8.66 -1.38
C ASN A 274 -18.71 -9.58 -2.19
N TYR A 275 -18.13 -10.61 -1.54
CA TYR A 275 -17.20 -11.55 -2.17
C TYR A 275 -17.44 -12.99 -1.73
N GLN A 276 -17.03 -13.93 -2.59
CA GLN A 276 -17.03 -15.35 -2.25
C GLN A 276 -15.92 -15.63 -1.27
N ARG A 277 -16.27 -16.12 -0.08
CA ARG A 277 -15.34 -16.41 1.01
C ARG A 277 -14.97 -17.88 1.11
N ASP A 278 -15.95 -18.78 0.92
CA ASP A 278 -15.83 -20.21 1.14
C ASP A 278 -15.81 -20.98 -0.19
N PHE A 279 -15.03 -22.06 -0.22
CA PHE A 279 -14.78 -22.87 -1.40
C PHE A 279 -14.83 -24.35 -1.02
N LEU A 280 -15.22 -25.20 -1.98
CA LEU A 280 -15.19 -26.65 -1.84
C LEU A 280 -14.26 -27.24 -2.90
N ILE A 281 -13.33 -28.10 -2.50
CA ILE A 281 -12.31 -28.68 -3.37
C ILE A 281 -12.38 -30.20 -3.26
N GLY A 282 -12.36 -30.89 -4.40
CA GLY A 282 -12.34 -32.36 -4.44
C GLY A 282 -11.05 -32.93 -3.83
N ILE A 283 -11.17 -34.04 -3.09
CA ILE A 283 -10.02 -34.77 -2.51
C ILE A 283 -9.94 -36.16 -3.07
N VAL A 284 -8.79 -36.51 -3.62
CA VAL A 284 -8.48 -37.86 -4.12
C VAL A 284 -7.71 -38.65 -3.07
N GLY A 285 -8.18 -39.84 -2.74
CA GLY A 285 -7.53 -40.74 -1.77
C GLY A 285 -7.65 -40.31 -0.31
N GLY A 286 -8.55 -39.35 0.01
CA GLY A 286 -8.81 -38.89 1.35
C GLY A 286 -9.92 -39.66 2.07
N LYS A 287 -9.97 -39.53 3.41
CA LYS A 287 -11.09 -40.04 4.24
C LYS A 287 -12.41 -39.32 3.91
N GLU A 288 -12.31 -38.11 3.39
CA GLU A 288 -13.40 -37.30 2.86
C GLU A 288 -13.19 -37.08 1.37
N SER A 289 -14.26 -36.96 0.59
CA SER A 289 -14.20 -36.72 -0.86
C SER A 289 -14.00 -35.26 -1.24
N SER A 290 -14.11 -34.35 -0.28
CA SER A 290 -13.93 -32.92 -0.47
C SER A 290 -13.40 -32.24 0.78
N ALA A 291 -12.68 -31.13 0.60
CA ALA A 291 -12.21 -30.23 1.64
C ALA A 291 -12.91 -28.87 1.57
N ASN A 292 -13.26 -28.32 2.74
CA ASN A 292 -13.64 -26.93 2.85
C ASN A 292 -12.41 -26.04 2.89
N ALA A 293 -12.36 -25.04 2.03
CA ALA A 293 -11.35 -24.00 2.01
C ALA A 293 -12.00 -22.62 2.18
N GLN A 294 -11.21 -21.63 2.58
CA GLN A 294 -11.69 -20.25 2.75
C GLN A 294 -10.59 -19.26 2.43
N LEU A 295 -10.97 -18.01 2.19
CA LEU A 295 -10.00 -16.92 2.18
C LEU A 295 -9.29 -16.84 3.52
N GLN A 296 -7.96 -16.70 3.49
CA GLN A 296 -7.12 -16.58 4.69
C GLN A 296 -7.48 -15.36 5.52
N ARG A 297 -7.87 -14.26 4.86
CA ARG A 297 -8.36 -13.01 5.46
C ARG A 297 -9.43 -12.37 4.59
N ALA A 298 -10.11 -11.36 5.10
CA ALA A 298 -10.93 -10.49 4.28
C ALA A 298 -10.05 -9.62 3.35
N PRO A 299 -10.52 -9.27 2.14
CA PRO A 299 -9.81 -8.32 1.29
C PRO A 299 -9.77 -6.94 1.95
N LYS A 300 -8.62 -6.26 1.80
CA LYS A 300 -8.41 -4.89 2.28
C LYS A 300 -8.76 -3.90 1.15
N ILE A 301 -10.02 -3.68 0.92
CA ILE A 301 -10.52 -2.85 -0.18
C ILE A 301 -11.55 -1.88 0.33
N GLY A 302 -11.29 -0.59 0.15
CA GLY A 302 -12.25 0.49 0.30
C GLY A 302 -12.75 0.97 -1.06
N THR A 303 -14.01 1.34 -1.17
CA THR A 303 -14.56 1.88 -2.41
C THR A 303 -15.83 2.69 -2.15
N LEU A 304 -16.07 3.73 -2.94
CA LEU A 304 -17.31 4.49 -2.95
C LEU A 304 -18.45 3.70 -3.63
N ASN A 305 -18.13 2.97 -4.70
CA ASN A 305 -19.12 2.43 -5.62
C ASN A 305 -19.32 0.92 -5.51
N GLY A 306 -18.56 0.21 -4.67
CA GLY A 306 -18.71 -1.24 -4.44
C GLY A 306 -18.44 -2.13 -5.67
N ARG A 307 -17.93 -1.60 -6.77
CA ARG A 307 -17.69 -2.33 -8.02
C ARG A 307 -16.31 -2.93 -8.06
N ILE A 308 -16.19 -4.08 -7.44
CA ILE A 308 -14.96 -4.89 -7.43
C ILE A 308 -15.25 -6.21 -8.14
N THR A 309 -14.32 -6.66 -8.97
CA THR A 309 -14.38 -7.98 -9.62
C THR A 309 -13.46 -8.95 -8.90
N GLN A 310 -14.03 -10.04 -8.41
CA GLN A 310 -13.27 -11.15 -7.82
C GLN A 310 -12.98 -12.20 -8.89
N LYS A 311 -11.71 -12.59 -9.05
CA LYS A 311 -11.28 -13.75 -9.84
C LYS A 311 -10.68 -14.79 -8.92
N VAL A 312 -11.17 -16.02 -9.00
CA VAL A 312 -10.75 -17.13 -8.15
C VAL A 312 -9.86 -18.06 -8.95
N TYR A 313 -8.67 -18.32 -8.44
CA TYR A 313 -7.71 -19.30 -8.96
C TYR A 313 -7.50 -20.35 -7.88
N ILE A 314 -8.06 -21.54 -8.08
CA ILE A 314 -8.07 -22.60 -7.08
C ILE A 314 -7.83 -23.96 -7.74
N GLU A 315 -7.14 -24.86 -7.06
CA GLU A 315 -6.94 -26.23 -7.52
C GLU A 315 -8.30 -26.96 -7.66
N HIS A 316 -8.48 -27.68 -8.77
CA HIS A 316 -9.72 -28.40 -9.00
C HIS A 316 -9.89 -29.60 -8.06
N PHE A 317 -8.79 -30.23 -7.68
CA PHE A 317 -8.72 -31.33 -6.72
C PHE A 317 -7.33 -31.40 -6.06
N LEU A 318 -7.28 -32.00 -4.88
CA LEU A 318 -6.05 -32.24 -4.13
C LEU A 318 -5.90 -33.73 -3.84
N TYR A 319 -4.68 -34.16 -3.58
CA TYR A 319 -4.39 -35.51 -3.09
C TYR A 319 -4.22 -35.51 -1.57
N ALA A 320 -4.89 -36.46 -0.90
CA ALA A 320 -4.70 -36.63 0.54
C ALA A 320 -3.31 -37.19 0.87
N PRO A 321 -2.70 -36.87 2.02
CA PRO A 321 -3.30 -36.04 3.07
C PRO A 321 -3.15 -34.52 2.77
N VAL A 322 -4.14 -33.72 3.19
CA VAL A 322 -4.07 -32.25 3.17
C VAL A 322 -4.13 -31.71 4.60
N LYS A 323 -3.48 -30.61 4.87
CA LYS A 323 -3.40 -30.02 6.20
C LYS A 323 -4.16 -28.70 6.29
N LYS A 324 -4.64 -28.39 7.47
CA LYS A 324 -5.17 -27.07 7.79
C LYS A 324 -4.12 -26.00 7.47
N ASN A 325 -4.56 -24.91 6.85
CA ASN A 325 -3.78 -23.78 6.36
C ASN A 325 -2.92 -24.06 5.12
N ASP A 326 -2.98 -25.25 4.51
CA ASP A 326 -2.38 -25.46 3.19
C ASP A 326 -3.00 -24.46 2.20
N VAL A 327 -2.15 -23.71 1.47
CA VAL A 327 -2.59 -22.76 0.43
C VAL A 327 -2.93 -23.57 -0.82
N VAL A 328 -4.16 -23.44 -1.29
CA VAL A 328 -4.73 -24.21 -2.39
C VAL A 328 -5.18 -23.35 -3.57
N GLY A 329 -4.92 -22.05 -3.47
CA GLY A 329 -5.26 -21.09 -4.51
C GLY A 329 -5.19 -19.65 -4.02
N TYR A 330 -5.68 -18.74 -4.85
CA TYR A 330 -5.73 -17.31 -4.58
C TYR A 330 -7.01 -16.71 -5.13
N SER A 331 -7.53 -15.72 -4.41
CA SER A 331 -8.59 -14.84 -4.90
C SER A 331 -7.99 -13.47 -5.18
N GLN A 332 -8.11 -13.03 -6.44
CA GLN A 332 -7.65 -11.71 -6.88
C GLN A 332 -8.85 -10.78 -7.02
N PHE A 333 -8.72 -9.58 -6.50
CA PHE A 333 -9.74 -8.55 -6.54
C PHE A 333 -9.26 -7.40 -7.42
N TYR A 334 -10.13 -6.92 -8.30
CA TYR A 334 -9.80 -5.87 -9.27
C TYR A 334 -10.77 -4.72 -9.16
N HIS A 335 -10.26 -3.50 -9.19
CA HIS A 335 -11.07 -2.30 -9.39
C HIS A 335 -11.71 -2.27 -10.78
N GLN A 336 -12.71 -1.42 -10.96
CA GLN A 336 -13.41 -1.30 -12.24
C GLN A 336 -12.49 -0.86 -13.41
N ASN A 337 -11.44 -0.13 -13.12
CA ASN A 337 -10.41 0.27 -14.09
C ASN A 337 -9.43 -0.85 -14.47
N GLY A 338 -9.59 -2.05 -13.88
CA GLY A 338 -8.74 -3.23 -14.13
C GLY A 338 -7.47 -3.29 -13.26
N THR A 339 -7.22 -2.31 -12.38
CA THR A 339 -6.09 -2.39 -11.44
C THR A 339 -6.34 -3.46 -10.38
N LEU A 340 -5.29 -4.17 -9.99
CA LEU A 340 -5.34 -5.15 -8.91
C LEU A 340 -5.52 -4.42 -7.58
N ALA A 341 -6.58 -4.79 -6.85
CA ALA A 341 -6.89 -4.20 -5.55
C ALA A 341 -6.30 -4.99 -4.38
N ASP A 342 -6.39 -6.34 -4.44
CA ASP A 342 -5.85 -7.22 -3.41
C ASP A 342 -5.70 -8.65 -3.95
N ILE A 343 -4.78 -9.42 -3.33
CA ILE A 343 -4.63 -10.86 -3.52
C ILE A 343 -4.74 -11.53 -2.16
N VAL A 344 -5.68 -12.46 -2.03
CA VAL A 344 -5.90 -13.18 -0.77
C VAL A 344 -5.73 -14.67 -0.99
N PRO A 345 -4.84 -15.37 -0.26
CA PRO A 345 -4.70 -16.81 -0.34
C PRO A 345 -5.98 -17.53 0.08
N ILE A 346 -6.23 -18.67 -0.55
CA ILE A 346 -7.29 -19.62 -0.17
C ILE A 346 -6.64 -20.77 0.57
N ILE A 347 -7.08 -21.03 1.79
CA ILE A 347 -6.49 -22.02 2.68
C ILE A 347 -7.49 -23.10 3.11
N ILE A 348 -6.98 -24.31 3.36
CA ILE A 348 -7.76 -25.43 3.89
C ILE A 348 -8.18 -25.15 5.34
N LYS A 349 -9.44 -25.47 5.68
CA LYS A 349 -10.03 -25.24 7.03
C LYS A 349 -9.71 -26.31 8.04
N SER A 350 -9.49 -27.58 7.60
CA SER A 350 -9.27 -28.75 8.48
C SER A 350 -8.40 -29.79 7.80
N ASP A 351 -7.69 -30.57 8.61
CA ASP A 351 -6.90 -31.70 8.13
C ASP A 351 -7.79 -32.80 7.54
N ILE A 352 -7.38 -33.37 6.41
CA ILE A 352 -8.00 -34.57 5.82
C ILE A 352 -6.94 -35.63 5.64
N GLY A 353 -7.03 -36.70 6.41
CA GLY A 353 -6.13 -37.83 6.33
C GLY A 353 -6.36 -38.69 5.09
N GLN A 354 -5.35 -39.46 4.74
CA GLN A 354 -5.43 -40.43 3.65
C GLN A 354 -6.32 -41.60 4.04
N THR A 355 -7.10 -42.14 3.08
CA THR A 355 -7.85 -43.39 3.24
C THR A 355 -6.84 -44.54 3.32
N GLU A 356 -6.93 -45.33 4.37
CA GLU A 356 -6.17 -46.60 4.45
C GLU A 356 -6.75 -47.56 3.43
N TYR A 357 -6.11 -47.71 2.28
CA TYR A 357 -6.40 -48.84 1.40
C TYR A 357 -5.95 -50.10 2.10
N GLU A 358 -6.90 -50.92 2.59
CA GLU A 358 -6.59 -52.21 3.18
C GLU A 358 -5.71 -53.01 2.23
N LYS A 359 -4.49 -53.40 2.68
CA LYS A 359 -3.61 -54.37 2.00
C LYS A 359 -4.27 -55.74 1.82
N LYS A 360 -5.50 -55.96 2.30
CA LYS A 360 -6.27 -57.20 2.23
C LYS A 360 -6.41 -57.78 0.83
N ALA A 361 -6.53 -56.98 -0.22
CA ALA A 361 -6.70 -57.48 -1.58
C ALA A 361 -5.46 -58.26 -2.11
N LYS A 362 -4.24 -57.80 -1.81
CA LYS A 362 -3.02 -58.47 -2.27
C LYS A 362 -2.74 -59.74 -1.49
N ILE A 363 -2.99 -59.78 -0.19
CA ILE A 363 -2.77 -60.98 0.65
C ILE A 363 -3.83 -62.02 0.32
N SER A 364 -5.09 -61.66 0.11
CA SER A 364 -6.16 -62.56 -0.34
C SER A 364 -5.86 -63.23 -1.68
N PHE A 365 -5.34 -62.48 -2.64
CA PHE A 365 -4.97 -63.03 -3.96
C PHE A 365 -3.78 -63.98 -3.88
N ILE A 366 -2.72 -63.60 -3.16
CA ILE A 366 -1.55 -64.47 -2.93
C ILE A 366 -1.92 -65.71 -2.11
N HIS A 367 -2.75 -65.61 -1.08
CA HIS A 367 -3.23 -66.76 -0.32
C HIS A 367 -4.10 -67.70 -1.17
N ARG A 368 -4.96 -67.21 -2.07
CA ARG A 368 -5.70 -68.03 -3.03
C ARG A 368 -4.77 -68.78 -4.00
N ILE A 369 -3.76 -68.12 -4.50
CA ILE A 369 -2.76 -68.80 -5.37
C ILE A 369 -1.97 -69.84 -4.60
N LEU A 370 -1.51 -69.57 -3.37
CA LEU A 370 -0.77 -70.51 -2.54
C LEU A 370 -1.62 -71.68 -2.10
N ARG A 371 -2.93 -71.50 -1.80
CA ARG A 371 -3.85 -72.63 -1.54
C ARG A 371 -4.08 -73.51 -2.76
N LYS A 372 -4.19 -72.97 -3.97
CA LYS A 372 -4.28 -73.71 -5.21
C LYS A 372 -3.03 -74.53 -5.48
N ILE A 373 -1.84 -73.99 -5.17
CA ILE A 373 -0.55 -74.69 -5.33
C ILE A 373 -0.40 -75.81 -4.32
N LYS A 374 -0.98 -75.72 -3.11
CA LYS A 374 -0.94 -76.71 -2.08
C LYS A 374 -1.98 -77.83 -2.20
N GLY A 375 -2.85 -77.78 -3.19
CA GLY A 375 -3.84 -78.84 -3.45
C GLY A 375 -4.96 -78.92 -2.42
N GLU A 376 -5.14 -77.91 -1.54
CA GLU A 376 -6.23 -77.88 -0.58
C GLU A 376 -7.56 -77.60 -1.30
N LYS A 377 -8.49 -78.56 -1.30
CA LYS A 377 -9.84 -78.41 -1.83
C LYS A 377 -10.68 -77.55 -0.89
N ASP A 378 -11.44 -76.62 -1.45
CA ASP A 378 -12.43 -75.79 -0.73
C ASP A 378 -13.45 -76.74 -0.06
N GLY A 379 -13.52 -76.68 1.26
CA GLY A 379 -14.59 -77.25 2.07
C GLY A 379 -15.55 -76.17 2.50
#